data_bb07398888074020dceec617a307b698
#
_entry.id   bb07398888074020dceec617a307b698
#
_cell.length_a   1.000
_cell.length_b   1.000
_cell.length_c   1.000
_cell.angle_alpha   90.00
_cell.angle_beta   90.00
_cell.angle_gamma   90.00
#
_symmetry.space_group_name_H-M   'P 1'
#
loop_
_entity.id
_entity.type
_entity.pdbx_description
1 polymer ?
#
loop_
_entity_poly.entity_id
_entity_poly.type
_entity_poly.pdbx_seq_one_letter_code
_entity_poly.pdbx_strand_id
1 'polypeptide(L)'
;MKGGNARKMSVTSWQTDQIVWWKGQAIDRQSEEYQRIIRRAYQAMFEQSERFRAALMQTRGIKLVHTSGEPSSYKTILTPAEFCDILMNMRDSYDLRDKTKELEEKSIRRKKLMYLHGFGSSAASGTVKTLRELLSDFDVVAPDIPVDPAEALPFLRGLCMNEVPDVVVGTSMGGMYAQQMRGYNRICVNPAFEMSKKSKMLTVGTHEYFKPRKDGTTHFEITPEIIHNHAEMEEHQFEGITEADRKQVWGMFADNDQQVNGESLFLQYYNQVIHFSGEHRMDDRVIEDVLVPLIYRCVAK
;
A
#
# COMPACT_ATOMS: atom_id res chain seq x y z
N MET A 1 32.79 -52.15 12.80
CA MET A 1 34.13 -51.77 12.32
C MET A 1 34.37 -50.32 12.66
N LYS A 2 35.44 -50.03 13.40
CA LYS A 2 35.68 -48.72 14.04
C LYS A 2 36.18 -47.68 13.03
N GLY A 3 35.35 -46.72 12.67
CA GLY A 3 35.68 -45.60 11.77
C GLY A 3 36.51 -44.48 12.43
N GLY A 4 37.49 -44.80 13.26
CA GLY A 4 38.27 -43.81 14.01
C GLY A 4 39.53 -43.31 13.33
N ASN A 5 40.13 -44.04 12.41
CA ASN A 5 41.41 -43.72 11.82
C ASN A 5 41.36 -42.87 10.52
N ALA A 6 40.28 -42.95 9.76
CA ALA A 6 40.18 -42.16 8.53
C ALA A 6 40.01 -40.65 8.79
N ARG A 7 39.41 -40.25 9.92
CA ARG A 7 39.24 -38.86 10.30
C ARG A 7 40.51 -38.14 10.71
N LYS A 8 41.49 -38.83 11.29
CA LYS A 8 42.76 -38.24 11.75
C LYS A 8 43.76 -37.99 10.60
N MET A 9 43.72 -38.79 9.55
CA MET A 9 44.67 -38.64 8.41
C MET A 9 44.25 -37.53 7.43
N SER A 10 42.99 -37.23 7.29
CA SER A 10 42.53 -36.18 6.37
C SER A 10 42.67 -34.75 6.91
N VAL A 11 42.76 -34.58 8.24
CA VAL A 11 42.80 -33.25 8.89
C VAL A 11 44.20 -32.63 8.92
N THR A 12 45.24 -33.44 8.80
CA THR A 12 46.63 -32.96 8.89
C THR A 12 47.28 -32.66 7.52
N SER A 13 46.80 -33.23 6.43
CA SER A 13 47.39 -33.02 5.10
C SER A 13 46.94 -31.69 4.47
N TRP A 14 45.68 -31.31 4.53
CA TRP A 14 45.20 -30.10 3.86
C TRP A 14 45.79 -28.79 4.43
N GLN A 15 46.11 -28.75 5.73
CA GLN A 15 46.76 -27.59 6.36
C GLN A 15 48.22 -27.41 5.90
N THR A 16 48.88 -28.50 5.58
CA THR A 16 50.27 -28.46 5.06
C THR A 16 50.29 -28.08 3.60
N ASP A 17 49.44 -28.73 2.81
CA ASP A 17 49.45 -28.58 1.35
C ASP A 17 48.50 -27.50 0.87
N GLN A 18 47.63 -27.00 1.75
CA GLN A 18 46.54 -26.06 1.45
C GLN A 18 45.54 -26.60 0.39
N ILE A 19 45.49 -27.92 0.22
CA ILE A 19 44.62 -28.60 -0.75
C ILE A 19 43.41 -29.24 -0.04
N VAL A 20 42.23 -28.88 -0.49
CA VAL A 20 40.96 -29.47 -0.07
C VAL A 20 40.38 -30.29 -1.22
N TRP A 21 39.91 -31.50 -0.95
CA TRP A 21 39.35 -32.39 -1.95
C TRP A 21 37.83 -32.29 -1.98
N TRP A 22 37.28 -31.94 -3.14
CA TRP A 22 35.84 -31.90 -3.37
C TRP A 22 35.45 -32.69 -4.61
N LYS A 23 34.58 -33.70 -4.45
CA LYS A 23 34.16 -34.62 -5.55
C LYS A 23 35.31 -35.17 -6.39
N GLY A 24 36.41 -35.52 -5.72
CA GLY A 24 37.60 -36.07 -6.38
C GLY A 24 38.53 -35.05 -7.03
N GLN A 25 38.25 -33.76 -6.93
CA GLN A 25 39.13 -32.70 -7.44
C GLN A 25 39.90 -32.02 -6.30
N ALA A 26 41.19 -31.78 -6.55
CA ALA A 26 42.06 -31.04 -5.65
C ALA A 26 41.84 -29.54 -5.84
N ILE A 27 41.52 -28.81 -4.77
CA ILE A 27 41.21 -27.40 -4.80
C ILE A 27 42.08 -26.68 -3.76
N ASP A 28 42.78 -25.66 -4.17
CA ASP A 28 43.53 -24.80 -3.27
C ASP A 28 42.61 -24.03 -2.33
N ARG A 29 42.82 -24.15 -1.00
CA ARG A 29 42.06 -23.47 0.05
C ARG A 29 42.04 -21.93 -0.12
N GLN A 30 43.14 -21.37 -0.67
CA GLN A 30 43.28 -19.93 -0.87
C GLN A 30 42.71 -19.44 -2.21
N SER A 31 42.19 -20.36 -3.06
CA SER A 31 41.68 -20.01 -4.38
C SER A 31 40.28 -19.42 -4.35
N GLU A 32 39.94 -18.63 -5.37
CA GLU A 32 38.57 -18.18 -5.60
C GLU A 32 37.60 -19.34 -5.88
N GLU A 33 38.10 -20.43 -6.46
CA GLU A 33 37.29 -21.63 -6.71
C GLU A 33 36.79 -22.23 -5.39
N TYR A 34 37.65 -22.31 -4.38
CA TYR A 34 37.26 -22.73 -3.04
C TYR A 34 36.20 -21.81 -2.47
N GLN A 35 36.38 -20.50 -2.55
CA GLN A 35 35.42 -19.52 -2.05
C GLN A 35 34.05 -19.62 -2.75
N ARG A 36 34.06 -19.91 -4.06
CA ARG A 36 32.80 -20.14 -4.81
C ARG A 36 32.08 -21.38 -4.32
N ILE A 37 32.77 -22.46 -4.04
CA ILE A 37 32.17 -23.70 -3.53
C ILE A 37 31.50 -23.46 -2.17
N ILE A 38 32.17 -22.77 -1.26
CA ILE A 38 31.62 -22.45 0.06
C ILE A 38 30.40 -21.56 -0.07
N ARG A 39 30.46 -20.48 -0.86
CA ARG A 39 29.30 -19.61 -1.10
C ARG A 39 28.11 -20.37 -1.69
N ARG A 40 28.33 -21.27 -2.65
CA ARG A 40 27.28 -22.12 -3.22
C ARG A 40 26.66 -23.05 -2.19
N ALA A 41 27.44 -23.62 -1.27
CA ALA A 41 26.91 -24.47 -0.20
C ALA A 41 25.99 -23.69 0.74
N TYR A 42 26.36 -22.48 1.14
CA TYR A 42 25.53 -21.60 1.97
C TYR A 42 24.31 -21.11 1.20
N GLN A 43 24.44 -20.80 -0.09
CA GLN A 43 23.31 -20.43 -0.94
C GLN A 43 22.30 -21.57 -1.05
N ALA A 44 22.76 -22.81 -1.27
CA ALA A 44 21.86 -23.97 -1.29
C ALA A 44 21.16 -24.19 0.05
N MET A 45 21.85 -23.98 1.18
CA MET A 45 21.25 -24.05 2.51
C MET A 45 20.20 -22.95 2.72
N PHE A 46 20.44 -21.74 2.23
CA PHE A 46 19.50 -20.63 2.30
C PHE A 46 18.22 -20.90 1.48
N GLU A 47 18.39 -21.48 0.29
CA GLU A 47 17.27 -21.82 -0.60
C GLU A 47 16.43 -22.98 -0.07
N GLN A 48 17.07 -24.00 0.50
CA GLN A 48 16.42 -25.25 0.91
C GLN A 48 15.90 -25.23 2.35
N SER A 49 16.43 -24.36 3.22
CA SER A 49 16.06 -24.30 4.64
C SER A 49 15.32 -23.00 4.97
N GLU A 50 14.00 -23.09 5.05
CA GLU A 50 13.17 -21.96 5.50
C GLU A 50 13.58 -21.45 6.89
N ARG A 51 13.88 -22.37 7.81
CA ARG A 51 14.34 -22.03 9.16
C ARG A 51 15.65 -21.22 9.15
N PHE A 52 16.61 -21.64 8.33
CA PHE A 52 17.89 -20.91 8.21
C PHE A 52 17.66 -19.53 7.58
N ARG A 53 16.88 -19.46 6.52
CA ARG A 53 16.51 -18.20 5.86
C ARG A 53 15.83 -17.25 6.82
N ALA A 54 14.77 -17.70 7.53
CA ALA A 54 14.06 -16.89 8.48
C ALA A 54 14.97 -16.35 9.61
N ALA A 55 15.83 -17.19 10.17
CA ALA A 55 16.78 -16.78 11.20
C ALA A 55 17.78 -15.74 10.69
N LEU A 56 18.31 -15.91 9.47
CA LEU A 56 19.22 -14.95 8.86
C LEU A 56 18.53 -13.61 8.58
N MET A 57 17.29 -13.64 8.08
CA MET A 57 16.54 -12.42 7.77
C MET A 57 16.13 -11.62 9.02
N GLN A 58 16.02 -12.24 10.20
CA GLN A 58 15.85 -11.53 11.48
C GLN A 58 17.04 -10.66 11.87
N THR A 59 18.21 -10.90 11.28
CA THR A 59 19.44 -10.11 11.54
C THR A 59 19.60 -8.90 10.61
N ARG A 60 18.54 -8.47 9.92
CA ARG A 60 18.57 -7.30 9.04
C ARG A 60 19.09 -6.06 9.76
N GLY A 61 19.98 -5.31 9.10
CA GLY A 61 20.56 -4.09 9.67
C GLY A 61 21.58 -4.30 10.79
N ILE A 62 21.83 -5.56 11.21
CA ILE A 62 22.80 -5.88 12.26
C ILE A 62 24.08 -6.39 11.61
N LYS A 63 25.23 -5.89 12.08
CA LYS A 63 26.54 -6.46 11.72
C LYS A 63 26.73 -7.79 12.43
N LEU A 64 26.89 -8.87 11.65
CA LEU A 64 27.20 -10.19 12.20
C LEU A 64 28.66 -10.26 12.58
N VAL A 65 28.93 -10.82 13.76
CA VAL A 65 30.26 -11.11 14.26
C VAL A 65 30.31 -12.52 14.84
N HIS A 66 31.41 -13.22 14.59
CA HIS A 66 31.66 -14.53 15.18
C HIS A 66 32.89 -14.42 16.08
N THR A 67 32.71 -14.53 17.38
CA THR A 67 33.76 -14.26 18.40
C THR A 67 34.66 -15.43 18.71
N SER A 68 34.36 -16.61 18.15
CA SER A 68 35.15 -17.84 18.31
C SER A 68 35.60 -18.38 16.96
N GLY A 69 36.64 -19.20 16.95
CA GLY A 69 37.18 -19.82 15.75
C GLY A 69 38.59 -19.33 15.39
N GLU A 70 39.22 -20.01 14.43
CA GLU A 70 40.57 -19.71 13.97
C GLU A 70 40.53 -18.61 12.91
N PRO A 71 41.17 -17.45 13.10
CA PRO A 71 41.11 -16.33 12.16
C PRO A 71 41.98 -16.54 10.89
N SER A 72 42.93 -17.48 10.92
CA SER A 72 43.82 -17.73 9.79
C SER A 72 43.23 -18.74 8.81
N SER A 73 43.10 -18.34 7.55
CA SER A 73 42.64 -19.20 6.45
C SER A 73 43.58 -20.39 6.19
N TYR A 74 44.81 -20.31 6.64
CA TYR A 74 45.78 -21.40 6.55
C TYR A 74 45.55 -22.52 7.57
N LYS A 75 44.76 -22.25 8.61
CA LYS A 75 44.52 -23.18 9.73
C LYS A 75 43.07 -23.66 9.82
N THR A 76 42.12 -22.98 9.14
CA THR A 76 40.73 -23.37 9.11
C THR A 76 40.15 -23.39 7.70
N ILE A 77 39.20 -24.27 7.46
CA ILE A 77 38.46 -24.34 6.20
C ILE A 77 37.51 -23.15 6.02
N LEU A 78 37.15 -22.46 7.09
CA LEU A 78 36.29 -21.27 7.07
C LEU A 78 36.63 -20.39 8.27
N THR A 79 37.08 -19.17 8.02
CA THR A 79 37.37 -18.22 9.08
C THR A 79 36.07 -17.56 9.58
N PRO A 80 36.03 -17.01 10.83
CA PRO A 80 34.92 -16.24 11.34
C PRO A 80 34.53 -15.06 10.43
N ALA A 81 35.50 -14.38 9.84
CA ALA A 81 35.27 -13.28 8.92
C ALA A 81 34.58 -13.76 7.63
N GLU A 82 35.13 -14.76 6.95
CA GLU A 82 34.54 -15.36 5.74
C GLU A 82 33.10 -15.82 5.99
N PHE A 83 32.84 -16.46 7.13
CA PHE A 83 31.51 -16.91 7.53
C PHE A 83 30.53 -15.75 7.65
N CYS A 84 30.89 -14.71 8.42
CA CYS A 84 30.02 -13.54 8.59
C CYS A 84 29.77 -12.79 7.28
N ASP A 85 30.81 -12.63 6.45
CA ASP A 85 30.71 -11.95 5.14
C ASP A 85 29.78 -12.71 4.18
N ILE A 86 29.88 -14.04 4.14
CA ILE A 86 28.97 -14.87 3.34
C ILE A 86 27.51 -14.65 3.77
N LEU A 87 27.24 -14.68 5.06
CA LEU A 87 25.89 -14.52 5.59
C LEU A 87 25.33 -13.10 5.34
N MET A 88 26.12 -12.07 5.60
CA MET A 88 25.70 -10.68 5.37
C MET A 88 25.47 -10.41 3.90
N ASN A 89 26.36 -10.81 3.01
CA ASN A 89 26.21 -10.64 1.56
C ASN A 89 24.97 -11.38 1.02
N MET A 90 24.70 -12.57 1.52
CA MET A 90 23.52 -13.36 1.13
C MET A 90 22.22 -12.69 1.57
N ARG A 91 22.14 -12.22 2.80
CA ARG A 91 21.01 -11.46 3.34
C ARG A 91 20.76 -10.19 2.54
N ASP A 92 21.80 -9.38 2.33
CA ASP A 92 21.68 -8.08 1.68
C ASP A 92 21.33 -8.23 0.18
N SER A 93 21.84 -9.28 -0.48
CA SER A 93 21.47 -9.61 -1.86
C SER A 93 20.02 -10.12 -2.00
N TYR A 94 19.50 -10.78 -0.99
CA TYR A 94 18.10 -11.22 -0.96
C TYR A 94 17.17 -10.01 -0.77
N ASP A 95 17.49 -9.10 0.15
CA ASP A 95 16.73 -7.87 0.36
C ASP A 95 16.63 -6.99 -0.89
N LEU A 96 17.72 -6.87 -1.65
CA LEU A 96 17.74 -6.13 -2.91
C LEU A 96 16.83 -6.78 -3.96
N ARG A 97 16.86 -8.10 -4.10
CA ARG A 97 16.02 -8.84 -5.05
C ARG A 97 14.53 -8.75 -4.69
N ASP A 98 14.21 -8.86 -3.41
CA ASP A 98 12.83 -8.77 -2.91
C ASP A 98 12.25 -7.38 -3.20
N LYS A 99 13.00 -6.31 -2.91
CA LYS A 99 12.63 -4.93 -3.26
C LYS A 99 12.48 -4.70 -4.76
N THR A 100 13.39 -5.26 -5.57
CA THR A 100 13.31 -5.13 -7.04
C THR A 100 12.06 -5.81 -7.56
N LYS A 101 11.75 -7.02 -7.08
CA LYS A 101 10.54 -7.74 -7.45
C LYS A 101 9.27 -7.00 -7.03
N GLU A 102 9.24 -6.45 -5.83
CA GLU A 102 8.13 -5.61 -5.34
C GLU A 102 7.93 -4.35 -6.22
N LEU A 103 9.03 -3.71 -6.62
CA LEU A 103 9.00 -2.55 -7.52
C LEU A 103 8.53 -2.91 -8.93
N GLU A 104 8.97 -4.06 -9.47
CA GLU A 104 8.52 -4.57 -10.77
C GLU A 104 7.04 -4.95 -10.74
N GLU A 105 6.58 -5.67 -9.73
CA GLU A 105 5.16 -6.00 -9.53
C GLU A 105 4.29 -4.74 -9.40
N LYS A 106 4.77 -3.73 -8.69
CA LYS A 106 4.10 -2.44 -8.56
C LYS A 106 4.07 -1.64 -9.87
N SER A 107 5.11 -1.75 -10.68
CA SER A 107 5.21 -1.13 -12.02
C SER A 107 4.27 -1.79 -13.05
N ILE A 108 4.02 -3.09 -12.92
CA ILE A 108 3.14 -3.86 -13.85
C ILE A 108 1.67 -3.73 -13.42
N ARG A 109 1.39 -3.47 -12.13
CA ARG A 109 0.03 -3.33 -11.62
C ARG A 109 -0.62 -2.06 -12.20
N ARG A 110 -1.79 -2.18 -12.85
CA ARG A 110 -2.62 -1.01 -13.17
C ARG A 110 -2.92 -0.23 -11.89
N LYS A 111 -2.82 1.07 -11.97
CA LYS A 111 -3.20 1.96 -10.86
C LYS A 111 -4.67 1.78 -10.56
N LYS A 112 -5.06 1.94 -9.30
CA LYS A 112 -6.44 1.74 -8.88
C LYS A 112 -7.00 3.03 -8.28
N LEU A 113 -8.12 3.49 -8.82
CA LEU A 113 -8.89 4.61 -8.30
C LEU A 113 -10.18 4.10 -7.68
N MET A 114 -10.44 4.46 -6.42
CA MET A 114 -11.75 4.25 -5.81
C MET A 114 -12.54 5.56 -5.86
N TYR A 115 -13.71 5.53 -6.50
CA TYR A 115 -14.60 6.68 -6.58
C TYR A 115 -15.82 6.52 -5.68
N LEU A 116 -16.03 7.49 -4.80
CA LEU A 116 -17.13 7.55 -3.84
C LEU A 116 -18.16 8.60 -4.29
N HIS A 117 -19.34 8.11 -4.65
CA HIS A 117 -20.42 8.98 -5.15
C HIS A 117 -21.11 9.81 -4.05
N GLY A 118 -21.77 10.89 -4.43
CA GLY A 118 -22.59 11.74 -3.54
C GLY A 118 -23.91 11.07 -3.14
N PHE A 119 -24.62 11.74 -2.22
CA PHE A 119 -25.92 11.31 -1.71
C PHE A 119 -26.95 11.14 -2.84
N GLY A 120 -27.75 10.09 -2.77
CA GLY A 120 -28.77 9.76 -3.79
C GLY A 120 -28.20 9.34 -5.15
N SER A 121 -26.88 9.23 -5.29
CA SER A 121 -26.22 8.76 -6.50
C SER A 121 -25.94 7.25 -6.42
N SER A 122 -25.21 6.70 -7.41
CA SER A 122 -24.86 5.30 -7.47
C SER A 122 -23.52 5.07 -8.18
N ALA A 123 -23.03 3.84 -8.16
CA ALA A 123 -21.87 3.39 -8.94
C ALA A 123 -22.03 3.57 -10.47
N ALA A 124 -23.26 3.81 -10.95
CA ALA A 124 -23.58 4.07 -12.37
C ALA A 124 -23.61 5.57 -12.70
N SER A 125 -23.05 6.44 -11.86
CA SER A 125 -23.03 7.89 -12.09
C SER A 125 -22.29 8.29 -13.37
N GLY A 126 -22.63 9.46 -13.93
CA GLY A 126 -21.93 10.02 -15.10
C GLY A 126 -20.44 10.20 -14.85
N THR A 127 -20.07 10.71 -13.68
CA THR A 127 -18.68 10.89 -13.27
C THR A 127 -17.87 9.59 -13.34
N VAL A 128 -18.45 8.46 -12.90
CA VAL A 128 -17.77 7.14 -12.99
C VAL A 128 -17.55 6.75 -14.45
N LYS A 129 -18.52 7.01 -15.34
CA LYS A 129 -18.39 6.74 -16.76
C LYS A 129 -17.24 7.56 -17.36
N THR A 130 -17.24 8.88 -17.14
CA THR A 130 -16.20 9.80 -17.64
C THR A 130 -14.81 9.43 -17.10
N LEU A 131 -14.69 9.11 -15.81
CA LEU A 131 -13.41 8.68 -15.23
C LEU A 131 -12.88 7.38 -15.87
N ARG A 132 -13.74 6.41 -16.17
CA ARG A 132 -13.33 5.17 -16.87
C ARG A 132 -12.88 5.40 -18.30
N GLU A 133 -13.48 6.38 -18.98
CA GLU A 133 -13.10 6.76 -20.33
C GLU A 133 -11.74 7.50 -20.37
N LEU A 134 -11.51 8.41 -19.42
CA LEU A 134 -10.31 9.25 -19.38
C LEU A 134 -9.10 8.56 -18.75
N LEU A 135 -9.31 7.64 -17.79
CA LEU A 135 -8.26 6.97 -17.04
C LEU A 135 -8.05 5.52 -17.52
N SER A 136 -7.63 5.36 -18.77
CA SER A 136 -7.46 4.04 -19.41
C SER A 136 -6.38 3.16 -18.74
N ASP A 137 -5.44 3.75 -18.00
CA ASP A 137 -4.38 3.09 -17.24
C ASP A 137 -4.77 2.79 -15.77
N PHE A 138 -6.00 3.14 -15.36
CA PHE A 138 -6.53 2.85 -14.04
C PHE A 138 -7.62 1.79 -14.07
N ASP A 139 -7.71 1.03 -12.97
CA ASP A 139 -8.90 0.28 -12.61
C ASP A 139 -9.78 1.16 -11.73
N VAL A 140 -10.93 1.58 -12.24
CA VAL A 140 -11.88 2.46 -11.53
C VAL A 140 -12.90 1.62 -10.77
N VAL A 141 -12.72 1.52 -9.46
CA VAL A 141 -13.65 0.87 -8.52
C VAL A 141 -14.65 1.91 -8.01
N ALA A 142 -15.93 1.67 -8.24
CA ALA A 142 -16.99 2.53 -7.75
C ALA A 142 -18.04 1.65 -7.06
N PRO A 143 -18.14 1.67 -5.71
CA PRO A 143 -19.17 0.96 -4.97
C PRO A 143 -20.49 1.72 -4.97
N ASP A 144 -21.59 1.00 -4.77
CA ASP A 144 -22.83 1.57 -4.29
C ASP A 144 -22.74 1.72 -2.75
N ILE A 145 -22.65 2.94 -2.27
CA ILE A 145 -22.41 3.25 -0.86
C ILE A 145 -23.70 3.04 -0.05
N PRO A 146 -23.71 2.30 1.07
CA PRO A 146 -24.84 2.24 1.98
C PRO A 146 -25.31 3.65 2.41
N VAL A 147 -26.60 3.80 2.61
CA VAL A 147 -27.19 5.10 2.98
C VAL A 147 -26.88 5.45 4.43
N ASP A 148 -26.88 4.45 5.31
CA ASP A 148 -26.52 4.61 6.72
C ASP A 148 -24.99 4.69 6.88
N PRO A 149 -24.44 5.77 7.46
CA PRO A 149 -22.99 5.89 7.71
C PRO A 149 -22.46 4.84 8.67
N ALA A 150 -23.29 4.27 9.56
CA ALA A 150 -22.90 3.17 10.44
C ALA A 150 -22.54 1.89 9.64
N GLU A 151 -23.15 1.70 8.49
CA GLU A 151 -22.83 0.63 7.53
C GLU A 151 -21.78 1.08 6.51
N ALA A 152 -21.89 2.31 6.01
CA ALA A 152 -21.05 2.83 4.93
C ALA A 152 -19.57 2.90 5.31
N LEU A 153 -19.23 3.40 6.50
CA LEU A 153 -17.83 3.55 6.90
C LEU A 153 -17.10 2.21 7.05
N PRO A 154 -17.61 1.21 7.77
CA PRO A 154 -16.98 -0.12 7.83
C PRO A 154 -16.88 -0.77 6.44
N PHE A 155 -17.92 -0.67 5.61
CA PHE A 155 -17.93 -1.19 4.25
C PHE A 155 -16.82 -0.56 3.40
N LEU A 156 -16.72 0.79 3.37
CA LEU A 156 -15.73 1.51 2.57
C LEU A 156 -14.30 1.24 3.07
N ARG A 157 -14.08 1.18 4.38
CA ARG A 157 -12.78 0.81 4.95
C ARG A 157 -12.38 -0.61 4.57
N GLY A 158 -13.30 -1.58 4.69
CA GLY A 158 -13.06 -2.96 4.24
C GLY A 158 -12.76 -3.04 2.75
N LEU A 159 -13.50 -2.28 1.93
CA LEU A 159 -13.26 -2.23 0.49
C LEU A 159 -11.89 -1.62 0.16
N CYS A 160 -11.49 -0.54 0.83
CA CYS A 160 -10.16 0.05 0.68
C CYS A 160 -9.04 -0.93 1.06
N MET A 161 -9.22 -1.72 2.12
CA MET A 161 -8.25 -2.75 2.53
C MET A 161 -8.11 -3.87 1.49
N ASN A 162 -9.23 -4.29 0.87
CA ASN A 162 -9.24 -5.36 -0.12
C ASN A 162 -8.73 -4.90 -1.49
N GLU A 163 -9.15 -3.72 -1.92
CA GLU A 163 -8.83 -3.17 -3.25
C GLU A 163 -7.47 -2.46 -3.29
N VAL A 164 -6.99 -1.95 -2.16
CA VAL A 164 -5.73 -1.20 -2.02
C VAL A 164 -5.61 -0.09 -3.10
N PRO A 165 -6.53 0.89 -3.13
CA PRO A 165 -6.50 1.93 -4.14
C PRO A 165 -5.28 2.84 -4.00
N ASP A 166 -4.74 3.31 -5.12
CA ASP A 166 -3.65 4.30 -5.16
C ASP A 166 -4.18 5.71 -4.81
N VAL A 167 -5.46 5.95 -5.10
CA VAL A 167 -6.17 7.19 -4.75
C VAL A 167 -7.66 6.93 -4.52
N VAL A 168 -8.23 7.60 -3.52
CA VAL A 168 -9.66 7.64 -3.25
C VAL A 168 -10.18 9.02 -3.61
N VAL A 169 -11.15 9.09 -4.51
CA VAL A 169 -11.82 10.33 -4.92
C VAL A 169 -13.27 10.27 -4.46
N GLY A 170 -13.73 11.31 -3.81
CA GLY A 170 -15.13 11.40 -3.40
C GLY A 170 -15.75 12.76 -3.71
N THR A 171 -17.03 12.76 -4.08
CA THR A 171 -17.78 13.99 -4.36
C THR A 171 -18.91 14.16 -3.37
N SER A 172 -19.12 15.37 -2.85
CA SER A 172 -20.18 15.69 -1.91
C SER A 172 -20.16 14.80 -0.66
N MET A 173 -21.19 14.00 -0.37
CA MET A 173 -21.18 12.97 0.67
C MET A 173 -19.99 12.00 0.50
N GLY A 174 -19.72 11.58 -0.73
CA GLY A 174 -18.55 10.74 -1.03
C GLY A 174 -17.23 11.42 -0.69
N GLY A 175 -17.14 12.76 -0.80
CA GLY A 175 -15.97 13.55 -0.37
C GLY A 175 -15.79 13.55 1.16
N MET A 176 -16.90 13.59 1.89
CA MET A 176 -16.91 13.43 3.35
C MET A 176 -16.40 12.03 3.77
N TYR A 177 -16.81 10.98 3.05
CA TYR A 177 -16.27 9.63 3.29
C TYR A 177 -14.83 9.49 2.85
N ALA A 178 -14.46 10.04 1.70
CA ALA A 178 -13.10 9.94 1.16
C ALA A 178 -12.05 10.47 2.15
N GLN A 179 -12.29 11.62 2.80
CA GLN A 179 -11.37 12.17 3.78
C GLN A 179 -11.13 11.23 4.98
N GLN A 180 -12.07 10.33 5.29
CA GLN A 180 -11.95 9.36 6.38
C GLN A 180 -11.23 8.06 5.98
N MET A 181 -10.91 7.86 4.70
CA MET A 181 -10.13 6.70 4.21
C MET A 181 -8.63 6.93 4.48
N ARG A 182 -8.23 6.80 5.76
CA ARG A 182 -6.88 7.08 6.23
C ARG A 182 -5.84 6.15 5.61
N GLY A 183 -4.63 6.69 5.40
CA GLY A 183 -3.52 5.94 4.81
C GLY A 183 -3.50 5.88 3.28
N TYR A 184 -4.51 6.44 2.61
CA TYR A 184 -4.57 6.54 1.15
C TYR A 184 -4.43 8.00 0.68
N ASN A 185 -3.99 8.22 -0.57
CA ASN A 185 -4.14 9.52 -1.22
C ASN A 185 -5.63 9.80 -1.45
N ARG A 186 -6.10 10.99 -1.12
CA ARG A 186 -7.53 11.32 -1.13
C ARG A 186 -7.80 12.66 -1.81
N ILE A 187 -8.85 12.70 -2.61
CA ILE A 187 -9.35 13.94 -3.24
C ILE A 187 -10.81 14.08 -2.83
N CYS A 188 -11.11 15.17 -2.13
CA CYS A 188 -12.43 15.50 -1.64
C CYS A 188 -12.99 16.64 -2.49
N VAL A 189 -13.95 16.36 -3.37
CA VAL A 189 -14.56 17.34 -4.27
C VAL A 189 -15.85 17.84 -3.66
N ASN A 190 -15.93 19.13 -3.38
CA ASN A 190 -17.08 19.81 -2.76
C ASN A 190 -17.66 18.97 -1.60
N PRO A 191 -16.83 18.57 -0.60
CA PRO A 191 -17.24 17.60 0.42
C PRO A 191 -18.34 18.16 1.32
N ALA A 192 -19.38 17.35 1.53
CA ALA A 192 -20.56 17.70 2.35
C ALA A 192 -20.36 17.23 3.80
N PHE A 193 -19.55 17.94 4.59
CA PHE A 193 -19.16 17.55 5.95
C PHE A 193 -20.23 17.66 7.02
N GLU A 194 -21.33 18.41 6.76
CA GLU A 194 -22.37 18.72 7.74
C GLU A 194 -23.76 18.44 7.16
N MET A 195 -23.95 17.25 6.58
CA MET A 195 -25.22 16.87 5.93
C MET A 195 -26.37 16.83 6.91
N SER A 196 -26.16 16.34 8.13
CA SER A 196 -27.19 16.26 9.17
C SER A 196 -27.73 17.64 9.58
N LYS A 197 -26.91 18.69 9.46
CA LYS A 197 -27.28 20.07 9.88
C LYS A 197 -27.77 20.95 8.74
N LYS A 198 -27.22 20.73 7.53
CA LYS A 198 -27.40 21.70 6.42
C LYS A 198 -28.11 21.13 5.20
N SER A 199 -28.16 19.80 5.05
CA SER A 199 -28.79 19.20 3.88
C SER A 199 -30.29 19.13 3.98
N LYS A 200 -31.01 19.73 3.03
CA LYS A 200 -32.42 19.55 2.85
C LYS A 200 -32.77 18.17 2.26
N MET A 201 -31.79 17.43 1.80
CA MET A 201 -31.96 16.11 1.19
C MET A 201 -31.99 14.99 2.23
N LEU A 202 -31.38 15.20 3.42
CA LEU A 202 -31.37 14.23 4.51
C LEU A 202 -32.62 14.38 5.37
N THR A 203 -33.76 14.05 4.79
CA THR A 203 -35.09 14.12 5.46
C THR A 203 -35.70 12.74 5.56
N VAL A 204 -36.44 12.50 6.66
CA VAL A 204 -37.13 11.22 6.89
C VAL A 204 -38.11 10.93 5.76
N GLY A 205 -38.10 9.72 5.24
CA GLY A 205 -38.97 9.23 4.19
C GLY A 205 -38.28 8.45 3.10
N THR A 206 -39.03 8.06 2.10
CA THR A 206 -38.55 7.34 0.92
C THR A 206 -38.03 8.33 -0.12
N HIS A 207 -36.86 8.07 -0.63
CA HIS A 207 -36.17 8.88 -1.65
C HIS A 207 -35.82 8.02 -2.87
N GLU A 208 -35.70 8.66 -4.02
CA GLU A 208 -35.20 8.01 -5.25
C GLU A 208 -33.70 8.21 -5.45
N TYR A 209 -33.02 7.17 -5.94
CA TYR A 209 -31.68 7.32 -6.50
C TYR A 209 -31.77 8.04 -7.86
N PHE A 210 -30.80 8.93 -8.14
CA PHE A 210 -30.70 9.60 -9.46
C PHE A 210 -30.51 8.62 -10.61
N LYS A 211 -29.94 7.46 -10.32
CA LYS A 211 -29.82 6.30 -11.21
C LYS A 211 -29.93 5.03 -10.38
N PRO A 212 -30.49 3.95 -10.92
CA PRO A 212 -30.54 2.67 -10.24
C PRO A 212 -29.15 2.21 -9.77
N ARG A 213 -29.11 1.53 -8.66
CA ARG A 213 -27.91 0.83 -8.17
C ARG A 213 -27.63 -0.40 -9.02
N LYS A 214 -26.44 -1.03 -8.82
CA LYS A 214 -26.04 -2.25 -9.55
C LYS A 214 -27.01 -3.43 -9.33
N ASP A 215 -27.65 -3.51 -8.17
CA ASP A 215 -28.65 -4.52 -7.82
C ASP A 215 -30.07 -4.21 -8.37
N GLY A 216 -30.23 -3.10 -9.08
CA GLY A 216 -31.51 -2.63 -9.61
C GLY A 216 -32.33 -1.82 -8.62
N THR A 217 -31.88 -1.59 -7.40
CA THR A 217 -32.57 -0.76 -6.40
C THR A 217 -32.70 0.69 -6.88
N THR A 218 -33.91 1.23 -6.84
CA THR A 218 -34.21 2.61 -7.31
C THR A 218 -34.56 3.57 -6.17
N HIS A 219 -34.91 3.05 -5.00
CA HIS A 219 -35.31 3.85 -3.85
C HIS A 219 -34.52 3.48 -2.60
N PHE A 220 -34.50 4.39 -1.64
CA PHE A 220 -33.93 4.17 -0.30
C PHE A 220 -34.76 4.92 0.76
N GLU A 221 -34.65 4.48 1.99
CA GLU A 221 -35.31 5.12 3.12
C GLU A 221 -34.33 5.90 3.99
N ILE A 222 -34.72 7.07 4.43
CA ILE A 222 -34.06 7.83 5.49
C ILE A 222 -34.91 7.73 6.74
N THR A 223 -34.38 7.16 7.78
CA THR A 223 -34.97 7.06 9.10
C THR A 223 -34.37 8.10 10.06
N PRO A 224 -35.03 8.40 11.18
CA PRO A 224 -34.45 9.24 12.23
C PRO A 224 -33.11 8.69 12.75
N GLU A 225 -32.94 7.37 12.77
CA GLU A 225 -31.69 6.70 13.16
C GLU A 225 -30.58 7.00 12.18
N ILE A 226 -30.80 6.92 10.88
CA ILE A 226 -29.81 7.28 9.84
C ILE A 226 -29.39 8.74 9.98
N ILE A 227 -30.33 9.67 10.26
CA ILE A 227 -29.98 11.08 10.49
C ILE A 227 -29.09 11.22 11.75
N HIS A 228 -29.44 10.50 12.81
CA HIS A 228 -28.62 10.47 14.04
C HIS A 228 -27.22 9.93 13.78
N ASN A 229 -27.09 8.80 13.06
CA ASN A 229 -25.81 8.20 12.71
C ASN A 229 -24.96 9.15 11.83
N HIS A 230 -25.59 9.94 10.94
CA HIS A 230 -24.90 11.02 10.23
C HIS A 230 -24.34 12.07 11.19
N ALA A 231 -25.15 12.56 12.14
CA ALA A 231 -24.72 13.56 13.11
C ALA A 231 -23.56 13.07 13.98
N GLU A 232 -23.65 11.84 14.47
CA GLU A 232 -22.60 11.21 15.27
C GLU A 232 -21.30 11.04 14.46
N MET A 233 -21.37 10.53 13.25
CA MET A 233 -20.22 10.38 12.37
C MET A 233 -19.60 11.74 12.02
N GLU A 234 -20.40 12.77 11.75
CA GLU A 234 -19.93 14.13 11.46
C GLU A 234 -19.20 14.78 12.62
N GLU A 235 -19.58 14.49 13.86
CA GLU A 235 -18.91 14.98 15.06
C GLU A 235 -17.48 14.44 15.18
N HIS A 236 -17.28 13.17 14.81
CA HIS A 236 -16.00 12.47 14.98
C HIS A 236 -15.15 12.36 13.70
N GLN A 237 -15.64 12.82 12.54
CA GLN A 237 -15.02 12.59 11.23
C GLN A 237 -13.58 13.11 11.10
N PHE A 238 -13.17 14.11 11.86
CA PHE A 238 -11.84 14.71 11.83
C PHE A 238 -10.94 14.28 12.98
N GLU A 239 -11.40 13.45 13.89
CA GLU A 239 -10.59 12.97 15.02
C GLU A 239 -9.39 12.13 14.55
N GLY A 240 -8.26 12.26 15.24
CA GLY A 240 -7.08 11.45 14.98
C GLY A 240 -6.36 11.73 13.66
N ILE A 241 -6.56 12.88 13.02
CA ILE A 241 -5.80 13.30 11.83
C ILE A 241 -4.34 13.51 12.21
N THR A 242 -3.45 12.81 11.50
CA THR A 242 -2.00 12.91 11.66
C THR A 242 -1.40 13.89 10.66
N GLU A 243 -0.14 14.28 10.88
CA GLU A 243 0.61 15.09 9.92
C GLU A 243 0.83 14.37 8.58
N ALA A 244 0.95 13.04 8.60
CA ALA A 244 1.00 12.23 7.39
C ALA A 244 -0.32 12.31 6.60
N ASP A 245 -1.45 12.24 7.30
CA ASP A 245 -2.79 12.37 6.69
C ASP A 245 -2.96 13.71 5.99
N ARG A 246 -2.47 14.82 6.58
CA ARG A 246 -2.56 16.16 5.99
C ARG A 246 -1.89 16.26 4.63
N LYS A 247 -0.81 15.51 4.40
CA LYS A 247 -0.06 15.48 3.14
C LYS A 247 -0.70 14.61 2.06
N GLN A 248 -1.66 13.79 2.42
CA GLN A 248 -2.33 12.84 1.53
C GLN A 248 -3.72 13.30 1.07
N VAL A 249 -4.20 14.47 1.53
CA VAL A 249 -5.57 14.93 1.25
C VAL A 249 -5.56 16.21 0.45
N TRP A 250 -6.31 16.21 -0.64
CA TRP A 250 -6.60 17.38 -1.46
C TRP A 250 -8.08 17.74 -1.37
N GLY A 251 -8.37 19.02 -1.15
CA GLY A 251 -9.67 19.60 -1.35
C GLY A 251 -9.79 20.18 -2.76
N MET A 252 -10.88 19.93 -3.42
CA MET A 252 -11.19 20.50 -4.73
C MET A 252 -12.56 21.18 -4.63
N PHE A 253 -12.61 22.51 -4.77
CA PHE A 253 -13.79 23.32 -4.48
C PHE A 253 -14.23 24.12 -5.71
N ALA A 254 -15.54 24.13 -5.95
CA ALA A 254 -16.13 24.95 -6.99
C ALA A 254 -16.30 26.41 -6.51
N ASP A 255 -15.98 27.36 -7.40
CA ASP A 255 -16.13 28.80 -7.11
C ASP A 255 -17.58 29.21 -6.83
N ASN A 256 -18.56 28.46 -7.36
CA ASN A 256 -19.97 28.78 -7.27
C ASN A 256 -20.82 27.63 -6.72
N ASP A 257 -20.35 26.95 -5.67
CA ASP A 257 -21.15 25.91 -5.00
C ASP A 257 -22.22 26.53 -4.10
N GLN A 258 -23.48 26.39 -4.50
CA GLN A 258 -24.65 26.87 -3.74
C GLN A 258 -25.22 25.78 -2.83
N GLN A 259 -24.72 24.56 -2.87
CA GLN A 259 -25.29 23.43 -2.11
C GLN A 259 -24.52 23.15 -0.82
N VAL A 260 -23.19 23.20 -0.88
CA VAL A 260 -22.33 22.95 0.29
C VAL A 260 -21.19 23.97 0.35
N ASN A 261 -20.82 24.31 1.58
CA ASN A 261 -19.67 25.14 1.85
C ASN A 261 -18.74 24.40 2.84
N GLY A 262 -18.04 23.40 2.33
CA GLY A 262 -17.14 22.57 3.13
C GLY A 262 -15.73 23.09 3.24
N GLU A 263 -15.34 24.10 2.45
CA GLU A 263 -13.95 24.56 2.35
C GLU A 263 -13.41 25.13 3.67
N SER A 264 -14.18 25.99 4.33
CA SER A 264 -13.75 26.60 5.60
C SER A 264 -13.49 25.57 6.71
N LEU A 265 -14.27 24.49 6.73
CA LEU A 265 -14.08 23.40 7.66
C LEU A 265 -12.91 22.51 7.22
N PHE A 266 -12.76 22.25 5.92
CA PHE A 266 -11.62 21.51 5.37
C PHE A 266 -10.29 22.17 5.73
N LEU A 267 -10.17 23.48 5.58
CA LEU A 267 -8.95 24.27 5.85
C LEU A 267 -8.52 24.29 7.34
N GLN A 268 -9.41 23.92 8.26
CA GLN A 268 -9.04 23.75 9.67
C GLN A 268 -8.13 22.50 9.89
N TYR A 269 -8.24 21.53 9.01
CA TYR A 269 -7.56 20.25 9.15
C TYR A 269 -6.53 19.96 8.05
N TYR A 270 -6.73 20.50 6.84
CA TYR A 270 -5.93 20.25 5.65
C TYR A 270 -5.55 21.56 4.96
N ASN A 271 -4.48 21.54 4.18
CA ASN A 271 -3.94 22.74 3.54
C ASN A 271 -3.75 22.63 2.02
N GLN A 272 -3.98 21.46 1.43
CA GLN A 272 -3.85 21.27 -0.01
C GLN A 272 -5.21 21.48 -0.68
N VAL A 273 -5.38 22.62 -1.34
CA VAL A 273 -6.64 23.02 -1.97
C VAL A 273 -6.38 23.45 -3.41
N ILE A 274 -7.32 23.12 -4.28
CA ILE A 274 -7.46 23.72 -5.61
C ILE A 274 -8.91 24.16 -5.82
N HIS A 275 -9.08 25.16 -6.65
CA HIS A 275 -10.40 25.67 -7.05
C HIS A 275 -10.66 25.38 -8.53
N PHE A 276 -11.92 25.28 -8.89
CA PHE A 276 -12.35 25.16 -10.27
C PHE A 276 -13.59 26.03 -10.53
N SER A 277 -13.67 26.52 -11.75
CA SER A 277 -14.85 27.28 -12.16
C SER A 277 -16.01 26.34 -12.44
N GLY A 278 -17.06 26.43 -11.66
CA GLY A 278 -18.22 25.55 -11.78
C GLY A 278 -19.13 25.60 -10.56
N GLU A 279 -20.03 24.63 -10.52
CA GLU A 279 -21.03 24.46 -9.48
C GLU A 279 -20.74 23.20 -8.64
N HIS A 280 -21.69 22.83 -7.75
CA HIS A 280 -21.54 21.64 -6.89
C HIS A 280 -21.22 20.36 -7.65
N ARG A 281 -21.80 20.15 -8.82
CA ARG A 281 -21.51 19.00 -9.70
C ARG A 281 -20.50 19.38 -10.75
N MET A 282 -19.44 18.57 -10.85
CA MET A 282 -18.49 18.71 -11.95
C MET A 282 -19.13 18.34 -13.27
N ASP A 283 -18.87 19.14 -14.29
CA ASP A 283 -19.06 18.75 -15.69
C ASP A 283 -17.85 17.92 -16.22
N ASP A 284 -17.97 17.40 -17.42
CA ASP A 284 -16.91 16.57 -18.03
C ASP A 284 -15.60 17.34 -18.22
N ARG A 285 -15.65 18.66 -18.47
CA ARG A 285 -14.46 19.51 -18.62
C ARG A 285 -13.70 19.63 -17.31
N VAL A 286 -14.41 19.87 -16.20
CA VAL A 286 -13.78 19.93 -14.87
C VAL A 286 -13.15 18.58 -14.52
N ILE A 287 -13.79 17.47 -14.87
CA ILE A 287 -13.24 16.13 -14.65
C ILE A 287 -11.95 15.98 -15.46
N GLU A 288 -11.95 16.33 -16.76
CA GLU A 288 -10.81 16.18 -17.67
C GLU A 288 -9.66 17.15 -17.33
N ASP A 289 -9.97 18.43 -17.16
CA ASP A 289 -8.96 19.50 -17.08
C ASP A 289 -8.40 19.70 -15.67
N VAL A 290 -9.15 19.28 -14.62
CA VAL A 290 -8.77 19.56 -13.22
C VAL A 290 -8.64 18.27 -12.40
N LEU A 291 -9.66 17.41 -12.38
CA LEU A 291 -9.65 16.24 -11.51
C LEU A 291 -8.66 15.17 -12.01
N VAL A 292 -8.64 14.86 -13.29
CA VAL A 292 -7.72 13.86 -13.86
C VAL A 292 -6.25 14.24 -13.64
N PRO A 293 -5.78 15.46 -13.95
CA PRO A 293 -4.43 15.89 -13.62
C PRO A 293 -4.09 15.79 -12.12
N LEU A 294 -5.05 16.11 -11.24
CA LEU A 294 -4.85 15.99 -9.80
C LEU A 294 -4.72 14.52 -9.36
N ILE A 295 -5.50 13.61 -9.95
CA ILE A 295 -5.37 12.16 -9.71
C ILE A 295 -3.95 11.70 -10.06
N TYR A 296 -3.46 12.02 -11.26
CA TYR A 296 -2.09 11.66 -11.65
C TYR A 296 -1.04 12.26 -10.72
N ARG A 297 -1.21 13.50 -10.27
CA ARG A 297 -0.31 14.14 -9.29
C ARG A 297 -0.29 13.42 -7.94
N CYS A 298 -1.42 12.91 -7.50
CA CYS A 298 -1.53 12.16 -6.23
C CYS A 298 -0.81 10.81 -6.29
N VAL A 299 -0.82 10.14 -7.44
CA VAL A 299 -0.23 8.80 -7.60
C VAL A 299 1.20 8.80 -8.15
N ALA A 300 1.73 9.94 -8.55
CA ALA A 300 3.11 10.11 -9.03
C ALA A 300 4.14 10.22 -7.89
N LYS A 301 3.68 10.25 -6.65
CA LYS A 301 4.51 10.30 -5.44
C LYS A 301 4.74 8.89 -4.92
#